data_c2e7933ded67a112114b44af3a49a8ec
#
_entry.id   c2e7933ded67a112114b44af3a49a8ec
#
_cell.length_a   1.000
_cell.length_b   1.000
_cell.length_c   1.000
_cell.angle_alpha   90.00
_cell.angle_beta   90.00
_cell.angle_gamma   90.00
#
_symmetry.space_group_name_H-M   'P 1'
#
loop_
_entity.id
_entity.type
_entity.pdbx_description
1 polymer ?
#
loop_
_entity_poly.entity_id
_entity_poly.type
_entity_poly.pdbx_seq_one_letter_code
_entity_poly.pdbx_strand_id
1 'polypeptide(L)'
;MDGHLRIDDLVDATRQLVTVESPTDDLAACAEVVEAAHELSRAWLSKPGRIERHGGRPVWRWGPSSPRVLLLGHLDTVWPMGTLERIPFAVDGDRMTGPGVFDMKAGVVQGWAALSMVSAHPEGSCGMLLTTDEETGSMASRDLIAEAITNSEAVLVLEPSADGALKTERK
;
A
#
# COMPACT_ATOMS: atom_id res chain seq x y z
N MET A 1 18.21 -8.44 -14.51
CA MET A 1 18.29 -8.75 -13.07
C MET A 1 17.68 -10.11 -12.86
N ASP A 2 18.45 -11.06 -12.39
CA ASP A 2 17.95 -12.42 -12.09
C ASP A 2 16.93 -12.30 -10.94
N GLY A 3 15.65 -12.38 -11.31
CA GLY A 3 14.53 -12.01 -10.49
C GLY A 3 14.20 -13.00 -9.37
N HIS A 4 15.13 -13.23 -8.46
CA HIS A 4 14.79 -13.88 -7.20
C HIS A 4 14.36 -12.82 -6.19
N LEU A 5 13.06 -12.78 -5.94
CA LEU A 5 12.48 -12.01 -4.83
C LEU A 5 13.14 -12.49 -3.52
N ARG A 6 13.85 -11.59 -2.83
CA ARG A 6 14.47 -11.88 -1.55
C ARG A 6 13.61 -11.36 -0.42
N ILE A 7 13.47 -12.15 0.62
CA ILE A 7 12.71 -11.75 1.81
C ILE A 7 13.29 -10.48 2.45
N ASP A 8 14.62 -10.35 2.43
CA ASP A 8 15.33 -9.18 2.97
C ASP A 8 14.92 -7.89 2.27
N ASP A 9 14.69 -7.93 0.94
CA ASP A 9 14.27 -6.76 0.17
C ASP A 9 12.84 -6.32 0.57
N LEU A 10 11.95 -7.27 0.87
CA LEU A 10 10.60 -6.99 1.39
C LEU A 10 10.66 -6.39 2.80
N VAL A 11 11.50 -6.95 3.66
CA VAL A 11 11.69 -6.46 5.03
C VAL A 11 12.24 -5.04 5.01
N ASP A 12 13.24 -4.77 4.18
CA ASP A 12 13.86 -3.45 4.08
C ASP A 12 12.93 -2.39 3.49
N ALA A 13 12.17 -2.74 2.45
CA ALA A 13 11.15 -1.83 1.90
C ALA A 13 10.03 -1.56 2.92
N THR A 14 9.58 -2.58 3.66
CA THR A 14 8.60 -2.42 4.74
C THR A 14 9.14 -1.51 5.84
N ARG A 15 10.38 -1.73 6.28
CA ARG A 15 11.04 -0.85 7.28
C ARG A 15 11.05 0.60 6.82
N GLN A 16 11.48 0.87 5.58
CA GLN A 16 11.55 2.21 5.04
C GLN A 16 10.17 2.87 5.00
N LEU A 17 9.13 2.15 4.58
CA LEU A 17 7.77 2.68 4.53
C LEU A 17 7.18 2.92 5.93
N VAL A 18 7.47 2.04 6.90
CA VAL A 18 7.01 2.16 8.28
C VAL A 18 7.68 3.32 9.01
N THR A 19 8.95 3.61 8.71
CA THR A 19 9.67 4.73 9.33
C THR A 19 9.13 6.11 8.95
N VAL A 20 8.28 6.21 7.93
CA VAL A 20 7.51 7.42 7.64
C VAL A 20 6.17 7.29 8.36
N GLU A 21 6.05 7.94 9.52
CA GLU A 21 4.78 7.97 10.28
C GLU A 21 3.70 8.68 9.47
N SER A 22 2.48 8.16 9.50
CA SER A 22 1.39 8.64 8.64
C SER A 22 0.03 8.57 9.33
N PRO A 23 -0.16 9.25 10.48
CA PRO A 23 -1.48 9.33 11.09
C PRO A 23 -2.48 9.95 10.12
N THR A 24 -3.68 9.38 10.03
CA THR A 24 -4.72 9.80 9.09
C THR A 24 -5.05 11.29 9.20
N ASP A 25 -5.03 11.83 10.40
CA ASP A 25 -5.40 13.23 10.65
C ASP A 25 -4.32 14.25 10.22
N ASP A 26 -3.09 13.80 9.95
CA ASP A 26 -1.99 14.65 9.51
C ASP A 26 -1.79 14.56 7.99
N LEU A 27 -2.34 15.55 7.27
CA LEU A 27 -2.24 15.62 5.81
C LEU A 27 -0.80 15.78 5.29
N ALA A 28 0.08 16.40 6.08
CA ALA A 28 1.48 16.56 5.69
C ALA A 28 2.20 15.21 5.79
N ALA A 29 2.02 14.49 6.91
CA ALA A 29 2.55 13.14 7.09
C ALA A 29 1.98 12.15 6.04
N CYS A 30 0.69 12.26 5.72
CA CYS A 30 0.09 11.51 4.62
C CYS A 30 0.73 11.82 3.25
N ALA A 31 1.12 13.07 3.01
CA ALA A 31 1.81 13.42 1.76
C ALA A 31 3.24 12.84 1.76
N GLU A 32 3.94 12.88 2.87
CA GLU A 32 5.30 12.32 3.01
C GLU A 32 5.32 10.81 2.78
N VAL A 33 4.36 10.06 3.34
CA VAL A 33 4.30 8.61 3.12
C VAL A 33 3.94 8.25 1.69
N VAL A 34 3.12 9.05 1.00
CA VAL A 34 2.80 8.85 -0.43
C VAL A 34 4.02 9.10 -1.30
N GLU A 35 4.82 10.13 -1.01
CA GLU A 35 6.10 10.36 -1.70
C GLU A 35 7.10 9.22 -1.44
N ALA A 36 7.21 8.76 -0.19
CA ALA A 36 8.05 7.62 0.15
C ALA A 36 7.61 6.34 -0.61
N ALA A 37 6.31 6.07 -0.65
CA ALA A 37 5.75 4.95 -1.40
C ALA A 37 6.05 5.08 -2.90
N HIS A 38 5.95 6.29 -3.47
CA HIS A 38 6.29 6.57 -4.85
C HIS A 38 7.75 6.22 -5.16
N GLU A 39 8.69 6.69 -4.35
CA GLU A 39 10.10 6.41 -4.56
C GLU A 39 10.46 4.93 -4.33
N LEU A 40 9.96 4.32 -3.25
CA LEU A 40 10.23 2.92 -2.93
C LEU A 40 9.68 1.97 -4.01
N SER A 41 8.49 2.25 -4.54
CA SER A 41 7.86 1.42 -5.57
C SER A 41 8.69 1.31 -6.86
N ARG A 42 9.58 2.28 -7.13
CA ARG A 42 10.44 2.30 -8.34
C ARG A 42 11.46 1.16 -8.38
N ALA A 43 11.79 0.58 -7.22
CA ALA A 43 12.64 -0.61 -7.16
C ALA A 43 11.91 -1.88 -7.62
N TRP A 44 10.59 -1.88 -7.60
CA TRP A 44 9.74 -3.04 -7.89
C TRP A 44 9.03 -2.95 -9.24
N LEU A 45 8.63 -1.75 -9.63
CA LEU A 45 7.75 -1.52 -10.77
C LEU A 45 8.52 -0.94 -11.96
N SER A 46 8.26 -1.48 -13.14
CA SER A 46 8.95 -1.08 -14.38
C SER A 46 8.63 0.35 -14.84
N LYS A 47 7.50 0.89 -14.40
CA LYS A 47 7.06 2.27 -14.66
C LYS A 47 6.76 2.95 -13.34
N PRO A 48 7.02 4.26 -13.20
CA PRO A 48 6.66 4.99 -11.98
C PRO A 48 5.14 5.05 -11.81
N GLY A 49 4.70 5.02 -10.57
CA GLY A 49 3.32 5.37 -10.23
C GLY A 49 3.07 6.89 -10.38
N ARG A 50 1.88 7.33 -10.05
CA ARG A 50 1.48 8.74 -10.05
C ARG A 50 1.00 9.12 -8.66
N ILE A 51 1.36 10.32 -8.23
CA ILE A 51 0.81 10.94 -7.05
C ILE A 51 -0.30 11.88 -7.51
N GLU A 52 -1.48 11.70 -6.96
CA GLU A 52 -2.68 12.47 -7.29
C GLU A 52 -3.30 13.03 -6.00
N ARG A 53 -4.28 13.91 -6.11
CA ARG A 53 -5.10 14.37 -4.98
C ARG A 53 -6.57 14.09 -5.26
N HIS A 54 -7.24 13.49 -4.28
CA HIS A 54 -8.68 13.25 -4.34
C HIS A 54 -9.33 13.65 -3.01
N GLY A 55 -10.38 14.46 -3.06
CA GLY A 55 -11.01 14.99 -1.85
C GLY A 55 -10.06 15.76 -0.92
N GLY A 56 -8.99 16.37 -1.47
CA GLY A 56 -7.96 17.06 -0.70
C GLY A 56 -6.84 16.14 -0.14
N ARG A 57 -6.99 14.83 -0.25
CA ARG A 57 -6.05 13.82 0.26
C ARG A 57 -5.06 13.38 -0.80
N PRO A 58 -3.80 13.13 -0.47
CA PRO A 58 -2.85 12.53 -1.39
C PRO A 58 -3.19 11.05 -1.58
N VAL A 59 -3.07 10.58 -2.82
CA VAL A 59 -3.24 9.18 -3.20
C VAL A 59 -2.12 8.77 -4.15
N TRP A 60 -1.77 7.50 -4.15
CA TRP A 60 -0.82 6.94 -5.10
C TRP A 60 -1.50 5.93 -6.01
N ARG A 61 -1.22 6.02 -7.31
CA ARG A 61 -1.82 5.13 -8.31
C ARG A 61 -0.76 4.59 -9.26
N TRP A 62 -0.88 3.32 -9.61
CA TRP A 62 -0.05 2.67 -10.62
C TRP A 62 -0.91 1.86 -11.59
N GLY A 63 -0.45 1.76 -12.85
CA GLY A 63 -1.15 1.04 -13.90
C GLY A 63 -2.21 1.87 -14.62
N PRO A 64 -3.09 1.21 -15.40
CA PRO A 64 -4.17 1.87 -16.14
C PRO A 64 -5.28 2.37 -15.21
N SER A 65 -6.14 3.23 -15.73
CA SER A 65 -7.32 3.73 -15.00
C SER A 65 -8.39 2.65 -14.79
N SER A 66 -8.41 1.64 -15.64
CA SER A 66 -9.36 0.52 -15.61
C SER A 66 -8.59 -0.80 -15.70
N PRO A 67 -7.92 -1.23 -14.64
CA PRO A 67 -7.21 -2.50 -14.61
C PRO A 67 -8.19 -3.67 -14.51
N ARG A 68 -7.86 -4.83 -15.07
CA ARG A 68 -8.65 -6.04 -14.84
C ARG A 68 -8.58 -6.48 -13.37
N VAL A 69 -7.38 -6.39 -12.78
CA VAL A 69 -7.16 -6.68 -11.36
C VAL A 69 -6.62 -5.43 -10.67
N LEU A 70 -7.37 -4.94 -9.69
CA LEU A 70 -6.97 -3.82 -8.85
C LEU A 70 -6.44 -4.32 -7.50
N LEU A 71 -5.23 -3.90 -7.15
CA LEU A 71 -4.73 -3.99 -5.79
C LEU A 71 -5.12 -2.70 -5.06
N LEU A 72 -5.87 -2.82 -3.96
CA LEU A 72 -6.34 -1.68 -3.16
C LEU A 72 -5.72 -1.74 -1.78
N GLY A 73 -5.17 -0.62 -1.32
CA GLY A 73 -4.61 -0.50 0.01
C GLY A 73 -4.60 0.94 0.50
N HIS A 74 -4.05 1.14 1.69
CA HIS A 74 -3.86 2.46 2.27
C HIS A 74 -2.46 2.63 2.86
N LEU A 75 -2.08 3.88 3.09
CA LEU A 75 -0.78 4.28 3.63
C LEU A 75 -0.89 5.00 4.98
N ASP A 76 -2.10 5.46 5.34
CA ASP A 76 -2.37 6.05 6.64
C ASP A 76 -2.41 4.99 7.74
N THR A 77 -2.32 5.42 8.97
CA THR A 77 -2.36 4.57 10.16
C THR A 77 -3.11 5.26 11.30
N VAL A 78 -3.63 4.46 12.24
CA VAL A 78 -4.23 4.96 13.50
C VAL A 78 -3.20 5.50 14.50
N TRP A 79 -1.91 5.30 14.23
CA TRP A 79 -0.84 5.61 15.17
C TRP A 79 -0.50 7.11 15.12
N PRO A 80 -0.49 7.82 16.27
CA PRO A 80 -0.10 9.23 16.29
C PRO A 80 1.40 9.43 16.01
N MET A 81 1.77 10.62 15.57
CA MET A 81 3.17 11.01 15.41
C MET A 81 3.99 10.78 16.68
N GLY A 82 5.25 10.36 16.52
CA GLY A 82 6.17 10.00 17.61
C GLY A 82 5.94 8.59 18.19
N THR A 83 5.06 7.78 17.58
CA THR A 83 4.86 6.40 18.03
C THR A 83 6.10 5.53 17.79
N LEU A 84 6.86 5.78 16.72
CA LEU A 84 8.10 5.06 16.43
C LEU A 84 9.18 5.22 17.51
N GLU A 85 9.17 6.31 18.28
CA GLU A 85 10.10 6.48 19.42
C GLU A 85 9.80 5.48 20.55
N ARG A 86 8.55 5.06 20.69
CA ARG A 86 8.07 4.15 21.74
C ARG A 86 7.94 2.71 21.27
N ILE A 87 7.57 2.54 20.00
CA ILE A 87 7.35 1.24 19.35
C ILE A 87 8.15 1.26 18.04
N PRO A 88 9.48 1.09 18.08
CA PRO A 88 10.28 1.10 16.87
C PRO A 88 9.98 -0.09 15.98
N PHE A 89 10.26 0.06 14.69
CA PHE A 89 10.28 -1.08 13.78
C PHE A 89 11.34 -2.08 14.26
N ALA A 90 10.96 -3.32 14.40
CA ALA A 90 11.87 -4.40 14.80
C ALA A 90 11.60 -5.68 13.99
N VAL A 91 12.65 -6.48 13.84
CA VAL A 91 12.59 -7.85 13.31
C VAL A 91 13.14 -8.77 14.37
N ASP A 92 12.36 -9.75 14.77
CA ASP A 92 12.76 -10.79 15.72
C ASP A 92 12.38 -12.17 15.14
N GLY A 93 13.39 -12.89 14.70
CA GLY A 93 13.20 -14.15 13.99
C GLY A 93 12.38 -13.97 12.71
N ASP A 94 11.20 -14.56 12.68
CA ASP A 94 10.26 -14.55 11.57
C ASP A 94 9.18 -13.46 11.69
N ARG A 95 9.30 -12.56 12.67
CA ARG A 95 8.30 -11.51 12.97
C ARG A 95 8.83 -10.12 12.71
N MET A 96 8.01 -9.30 12.05
CA MET A 96 8.19 -7.86 11.98
C MET A 96 7.16 -7.19 12.91
N THR A 97 7.60 -6.16 13.63
CA THR A 97 6.72 -5.33 14.48
C THR A 97 6.98 -3.85 14.24
N GLY A 98 5.98 -3.03 14.49
CA GLY A 98 6.03 -1.57 14.34
C GLY A 98 4.69 -0.98 13.93
N PRO A 99 4.50 0.35 14.08
CA PRO A 99 3.27 1.03 13.69
C PRO A 99 2.99 0.87 12.19
N GLY A 100 1.79 0.35 11.86
CA GLY A 100 1.38 0.16 10.46
C GLY A 100 2.09 -0.98 9.71
N VAL A 101 2.93 -1.82 10.37
CA VAL A 101 3.50 -3.02 9.72
C VAL A 101 2.40 -3.94 9.28
N PHE A 102 1.52 -4.33 10.20
CA PHE A 102 0.46 -5.30 9.95
C PHE A 102 -0.69 -4.69 9.15
N ASP A 103 -1.07 -3.49 9.48
CA ASP A 103 -2.16 -2.72 8.87
C ASP A 103 -1.60 -1.39 8.34
N MET A 104 -1.30 -1.28 7.00
CA MET A 104 -1.15 -2.44 6.13
C MET A 104 0.11 -2.32 5.23
N LYS A 105 1.15 -1.58 5.71
CA LYS A 105 2.36 -1.24 4.93
C LYS A 105 3.11 -2.48 4.44
N ALA A 106 3.12 -3.59 5.20
CA ALA A 106 3.69 -4.85 4.71
C ALA A 106 2.89 -5.43 3.55
N GLY A 107 1.56 -5.33 3.58
CA GLY A 107 0.69 -5.71 2.47
C GLY A 107 0.96 -4.89 1.21
N VAL A 108 1.19 -3.58 1.36
CA VAL A 108 1.55 -2.68 0.25
C VAL A 108 2.85 -3.14 -0.43
N VAL A 109 3.90 -3.44 0.34
CA VAL A 109 5.18 -3.91 -0.19
C VAL A 109 5.03 -5.28 -0.87
N GLN A 110 4.25 -6.19 -0.29
CA GLN A 110 3.92 -7.48 -0.94
C GLN A 110 3.16 -7.26 -2.25
N GLY A 111 2.28 -6.26 -2.32
CA GLY A 111 1.60 -5.87 -3.56
C GLY A 111 2.57 -5.42 -4.65
N TRP A 112 3.56 -4.59 -4.33
CA TRP A 112 4.61 -4.21 -5.30
C TRP A 112 5.42 -5.40 -5.78
N ALA A 113 5.80 -6.28 -4.85
CA ALA A 113 6.53 -7.51 -5.19
C ALA A 113 5.71 -8.41 -6.12
N ALA A 114 4.44 -8.63 -5.83
CA ALA A 114 3.55 -9.40 -6.69
C ALA A 114 3.42 -8.78 -8.08
N LEU A 115 3.23 -7.45 -8.17
CA LEU A 115 3.17 -6.74 -9.43
C LEU A 115 4.48 -6.86 -10.23
N SER A 116 5.63 -6.87 -9.57
CA SER A 116 6.92 -7.05 -10.24
C SER A 116 7.05 -8.43 -10.91
N MET A 117 6.45 -9.45 -10.31
CA MET A 117 6.46 -10.82 -10.84
C MET A 117 5.51 -11.02 -12.03
N VAL A 118 4.41 -10.27 -12.08
CA VAL A 118 3.40 -10.35 -13.14
C VAL A 118 3.58 -9.32 -14.25
N SER A 119 4.60 -8.47 -14.17
CA SER A 119 4.87 -7.40 -15.15
C SER A 119 5.17 -7.89 -16.58
N ALA A 120 5.42 -9.20 -16.76
CA ALA A 120 5.53 -9.85 -18.07
C ALA A 120 4.16 -10.12 -18.74
N HIS A 121 3.05 -9.93 -18.04
CA HIS A 121 1.70 -10.09 -18.58
C HIS A 121 1.25 -8.85 -19.36
N PRO A 122 0.20 -8.96 -20.22
CA PRO A 122 -0.21 -7.88 -21.10
C PRO A 122 -0.35 -6.55 -20.37
N GLU A 123 0.20 -5.49 -20.95
CA GLU A 123 0.09 -4.13 -20.41
C GLU A 123 -1.40 -3.82 -20.11
N GLY A 124 -1.67 -3.35 -18.91
CA GLY A 124 -3.02 -2.98 -18.51
C GLY A 124 -3.81 -4.03 -17.71
N SER A 125 -3.24 -5.20 -17.45
CA SER A 125 -3.96 -6.25 -16.67
C SER A 125 -4.08 -5.91 -15.19
N CYS A 126 -3.10 -5.25 -14.59
CA CYS A 126 -3.06 -4.95 -13.17
C CYS A 126 -2.90 -3.46 -12.91
N GLY A 127 -3.47 -3.01 -11.80
CA GLY A 127 -3.28 -1.68 -11.26
C GLY A 127 -3.24 -1.70 -9.75
N MET A 128 -2.82 -0.60 -9.16
CA MET A 128 -2.78 -0.43 -7.71
C MET A 128 -3.22 0.98 -7.34
N LEU A 129 -4.03 1.08 -6.29
CA LEU A 129 -4.49 2.33 -5.69
C LEU A 129 -4.20 2.30 -4.19
N LEU A 130 -3.48 3.30 -3.71
CA LEU A 130 -3.20 3.50 -2.29
C LEU A 130 -3.81 4.83 -1.84
N THR A 131 -4.65 4.79 -0.82
CA THR A 131 -5.32 5.94 -0.22
C THR A 131 -4.66 6.36 1.09
N THR A 132 -5.15 7.44 1.72
CA THR A 132 -4.61 7.96 2.99
C THR A 132 -5.72 8.37 3.97
N ASP A 133 -6.89 7.74 3.90
CA ASP A 133 -8.03 8.01 4.77
C ASP A 133 -8.85 6.75 5.11
N GLU A 134 -8.24 5.57 4.97
CA GLU A 134 -8.93 4.30 5.24
C GLU A 134 -9.33 4.18 6.69
N GLU A 135 -8.44 4.51 7.62
CA GLU A 135 -8.60 4.38 9.07
C GLU A 135 -9.72 5.27 9.65
N THR A 136 -10.21 6.22 8.85
CA THR A 136 -11.37 7.05 9.18
C THR A 136 -12.59 6.78 8.28
N GLY A 137 -12.57 5.65 7.56
CA GLY A 137 -13.69 5.17 6.75
C GLY A 137 -13.72 5.68 5.32
N SER A 138 -12.57 6.07 4.76
CA SER A 138 -12.38 6.45 3.34
C SER A 138 -13.36 7.54 2.85
N MET A 139 -13.66 8.52 3.71
CA MET A 139 -14.69 9.52 3.39
C MET A 139 -14.32 10.39 2.19
N ALA A 140 -13.05 10.75 2.06
CA ALA A 140 -12.56 11.56 0.95
C ALA A 140 -12.27 10.72 -0.30
N SER A 141 -11.81 9.49 -0.14
CA SER A 141 -11.43 8.61 -1.26
C SER A 141 -12.56 7.70 -1.75
N ARG A 142 -13.74 7.71 -1.12
CA ARG A 142 -14.87 6.81 -1.40
C ARG A 142 -15.24 6.75 -2.88
N ASP A 143 -15.42 7.90 -3.51
CA ASP A 143 -15.87 7.94 -4.91
C ASP A 143 -14.76 7.43 -5.85
N LEU A 144 -13.51 7.74 -5.56
CA LEU A 144 -12.36 7.22 -6.29
C LEU A 144 -12.25 5.70 -6.19
N ILE A 145 -12.44 5.14 -4.97
CA ILE A 145 -12.45 3.71 -4.73
C ILE A 145 -13.62 3.05 -5.48
N ALA A 146 -14.82 3.61 -5.39
CA ALA A 146 -16.01 3.08 -6.06
C ALA A 146 -15.83 3.07 -7.59
N GLU A 147 -15.26 4.12 -8.17
CA GLU A 147 -14.94 4.17 -9.60
C GLU A 147 -13.91 3.10 -9.97
N ALA A 148 -12.82 2.98 -9.21
CA ALA A 148 -11.76 2.01 -9.47
C ALA A 148 -12.27 0.56 -9.39
N ILE A 149 -13.13 0.25 -8.41
CA ILE A 149 -13.76 -1.07 -8.24
C ILE A 149 -14.68 -1.37 -9.43
N THR A 150 -15.54 -0.43 -9.82
CA THR A 150 -16.50 -0.63 -10.90
C THR A 150 -15.82 -0.91 -12.24
N ASN A 151 -14.64 -0.36 -12.44
CA ASN A 151 -13.84 -0.51 -13.64
C ASN A 151 -12.87 -1.73 -13.61
N SER A 152 -12.98 -2.59 -12.60
CA SER A 152 -12.11 -3.77 -12.44
C SER A 152 -12.92 -5.06 -12.41
N GLU A 153 -12.36 -6.14 -12.93
CA GLU A 153 -12.97 -7.48 -12.87
C GLU A 153 -12.79 -8.15 -11.49
N ALA A 154 -11.67 -7.81 -10.82
CA ALA A 154 -11.36 -8.27 -9.48
C ALA A 154 -10.63 -7.21 -8.68
N VAL A 155 -10.89 -7.17 -7.37
CA VAL A 155 -10.20 -6.29 -6.42
C VAL A 155 -9.59 -7.13 -5.32
N LEU A 156 -8.30 -6.94 -5.09
CA LEU A 156 -7.54 -7.55 -4.00
C LEU A 156 -7.19 -6.46 -3.00
N VAL A 157 -7.84 -6.49 -1.85
CA VAL A 157 -7.52 -5.59 -0.75
C VAL A 157 -6.32 -6.16 0.02
N LEU A 158 -5.31 -5.34 0.20
CA LEU A 158 -4.01 -5.77 0.74
C LEU A 158 -3.99 -5.83 2.28
N GLU A 159 -5.16 -5.84 2.89
CA GLU A 159 -5.35 -6.05 4.32
C GLU A 159 -4.84 -7.42 4.79
N PRO A 160 -4.39 -7.53 6.05
CA PRO A 160 -3.95 -8.80 6.59
C PRO A 160 -5.08 -9.83 6.62
N SER A 161 -4.72 -11.09 6.37
CA SER A 161 -5.65 -12.21 6.48
C SER A 161 -6.11 -12.42 7.92
N ALA A 162 -7.28 -13.02 8.11
CA ALA A 162 -7.74 -13.47 9.43
C ALA A 162 -7.28 -14.92 9.64
N ASP A 163 -6.26 -15.13 10.46
CA ASP A 163 -5.68 -16.45 10.74
C ASP A 163 -5.34 -17.25 9.46
N GLY A 164 -4.83 -16.56 8.44
CA GLY A 164 -4.49 -17.14 7.14
C GLY A 164 -5.69 -17.34 6.18
N ALA A 165 -6.91 -17.00 6.61
CA ALA A 165 -8.08 -17.07 5.75
C ALA A 165 -8.29 -15.79 4.94
N LEU A 166 -8.65 -15.92 3.67
CA LEU A 166 -9.09 -14.79 2.86
C LEU A 166 -10.43 -14.26 3.38
N LYS A 167 -10.50 -12.93 3.50
CA LYS A 167 -11.74 -12.23 3.82
C LYS A 167 -12.47 -11.93 2.51
N THR A 168 -13.64 -12.54 2.30
CA THR A 168 -14.45 -12.32 1.08
C THR A 168 -15.61 -11.37 1.32
N GLU A 169 -15.95 -11.12 2.59
CA GLU A 169 -17.02 -10.20 2.99
C GLU A 169 -16.64 -9.52 4.32
N ARG A 170 -17.09 -8.28 4.49
CA ARG A 170 -17.05 -7.56 5.76
C ARG A 170 -18.49 -7.30 6.19
N LYS A 171 -18.86 -7.77 7.39
CA LYS A 171 -20.15 -7.43 8.01
C LYS A 171 -20.09 -6.06 8.65
#